data_cc382bec8957b0caaa6486b9eed02c31
#
_entry.id   cc382bec8957b0caaa6486b9eed02c31
#
_cell.length_a   1.000
_cell.length_b   1.000
_cell.length_c   1.000
_cell.angle_alpha   90.00
_cell.angle_beta   90.00
_cell.angle_gamma   90.00
#
_symmetry.space_group_name_H-M   'P 1'
#
loop_
_entity.id
_entity.type
_entity.pdbx_description
1 polymer ?
#
loop_
_entity_poly.entity_id
_entity_poly.type
_entity_poly.pdbx_seq_one_letter_code
_entity_poly.pdbx_strand_id
1 'polypeptide(L)'
;MAVFKEILKKDLDVKLYFWCDKKFAPQAQKIMNDSFGRNVKISKISSGKFRRYNHLTFFQHLTIPSVVFGNLADIFRNVAGVFQSFVKLIFLRPDVIFCKGGFVCVPVGLSAWVLQIPIVIHDSDAHPGLANRIISKFAKKIATGAPLEFYNYPKEISKYVGIPVLENFKKYTEKERDDFKQELGFSKEKPLIVITGGGLGAARLNNAIVARGDDLSRIAQVVLISGVAQFEELKEKTKDFTKDFHLISFISKDMWKILASADLVVARAGATSNLELAALHKPTILVPNARLTGGHQLKNAKVYEKTNAVKIVSDDKIETDPKILSDEIIQVLSSEKELKRMGEEFGKFAKPNAAKDVADMILDLANL
;
A
#
# COMPACT_ATOMS: atom_id res chain seq x y z
N MET A 1 -0.24 -9.35 8.35
CA MET A 1 0.97 -9.79 9.08
C MET A 1 1.10 -9.04 10.40
N ALA A 2 1.31 -7.72 10.41
CA ALA A 2 1.49 -6.93 11.65
C ALA A 2 0.37 -7.15 12.68
N VAL A 3 -0.90 -7.10 12.27
CA VAL A 3 -2.06 -7.34 13.16
C VAL A 3 -2.04 -8.74 13.76
N PHE A 4 -1.73 -9.78 12.98
CA PHE A 4 -1.63 -11.15 13.51
C PHE A 4 -0.53 -11.31 14.57
N LYS A 5 0.62 -10.63 14.35
CA LYS A 5 1.70 -10.61 15.35
C LYS A 5 1.23 -9.97 16.67
N GLU A 6 0.51 -8.85 16.58
CA GLU A 6 -0.01 -8.17 17.78
C GLU A 6 -1.07 -9.00 18.50
N ILE A 7 -1.95 -9.69 17.78
CA ILE A 7 -2.92 -10.61 18.39
C ILE A 7 -2.19 -11.73 19.15
N LEU A 8 -1.22 -12.39 18.51
CA LEU A 8 -0.47 -13.49 19.12
C LEU A 8 0.44 -13.06 20.29
N LYS A 9 0.86 -11.78 20.35
CA LYS A 9 1.54 -11.23 21.55
C LYS A 9 0.62 -11.19 22.77
N LYS A 10 -0.68 -11.03 22.56
CA LYS A 10 -1.67 -10.91 23.64
C LYS A 10 -2.26 -12.23 24.05
N ASP A 11 -2.53 -13.11 23.11
CA ASP A 11 -3.07 -14.43 23.33
C ASP A 11 -2.47 -15.45 22.35
N LEU A 12 -1.72 -16.41 22.87
CA LEU A 12 -1.07 -17.46 22.10
C LEU A 12 -2.02 -18.56 21.63
N ASP A 13 -3.20 -18.69 22.28
CA ASP A 13 -4.17 -19.75 22.01
C ASP A 13 -5.15 -19.39 20.92
N VAL A 14 -5.10 -18.15 20.40
CA VAL A 14 -5.95 -17.69 19.31
C VAL A 14 -5.71 -18.49 18.03
N LYS A 15 -6.76 -19.06 17.47
CA LYS A 15 -6.74 -19.77 16.20
C LYS A 15 -6.93 -18.81 15.05
N LEU A 16 -5.90 -18.65 14.22
CA LEU A 16 -5.88 -17.74 13.09
C LEU A 16 -6.22 -18.46 11.78
N TYR A 17 -7.14 -17.88 11.03
CA TYR A 17 -7.56 -18.34 9.71
C TYR A 17 -7.39 -17.22 8.68
N PHE A 18 -6.75 -17.52 7.54
CA PHE A 18 -6.57 -16.55 6.47
C PHE A 18 -7.32 -17.00 5.21
N TRP A 19 -8.27 -16.17 4.77
CA TRP A 19 -9.09 -16.47 3.61
C TRP A 19 -8.73 -15.54 2.46
N CYS A 20 -8.48 -16.10 1.27
CA CYS A 20 -8.06 -15.37 0.08
C CYS A 20 -8.62 -15.99 -1.19
N ASP A 21 -8.43 -15.30 -2.33
CA ASP A 21 -8.75 -15.88 -3.63
C ASP A 21 -7.75 -16.96 -4.05
N LYS A 22 -8.14 -17.74 -5.09
CA LYS A 22 -7.32 -18.86 -5.60
C LYS A 22 -5.97 -18.41 -6.14
N LYS A 23 -5.88 -17.19 -6.72
CA LYS A 23 -4.63 -16.70 -7.34
C LYS A 23 -3.61 -16.29 -6.29
N PHE A 24 -4.07 -15.67 -5.22
CA PHE A 24 -3.20 -15.21 -4.13
C PHE A 24 -2.81 -16.33 -3.15
N ALA A 25 -3.56 -17.43 -3.10
CA ALA A 25 -3.36 -18.50 -2.12
C ALA A 25 -1.93 -19.07 -2.06
N PRO A 26 -1.19 -19.33 -3.16
CA PRO A 26 0.19 -19.83 -3.08
C PRO A 26 1.13 -18.83 -2.41
N GLN A 27 1.01 -17.54 -2.74
CA GLN A 27 1.81 -16.49 -2.13
C GLN A 27 1.45 -16.30 -0.65
N ALA A 28 0.15 -16.31 -0.32
CA ALA A 28 -0.33 -16.23 1.05
C ALA A 28 0.22 -17.38 1.90
N GLN A 29 0.21 -18.63 1.37
CA GLN A 29 0.76 -19.80 2.06
C GLN A 29 2.24 -19.61 2.39
N LYS A 30 3.03 -19.16 1.41
CA LYS A 30 4.45 -18.90 1.62
C LYS A 30 4.67 -17.84 2.71
N ILE A 31 4.00 -16.69 2.59
CA ILE A 31 4.12 -15.58 3.55
C ILE A 31 3.71 -16.01 4.96
N MET A 32 2.60 -16.75 5.10
CA MET A 32 2.11 -17.19 6.42
C MET A 32 3.03 -18.24 7.04
N ASN A 33 3.53 -19.18 6.23
CA ASN A 33 4.49 -20.19 6.71
C ASN A 33 5.81 -19.54 7.17
N ASP A 34 6.34 -18.60 6.39
CA ASP A 34 7.61 -17.92 6.72
C ASP A 34 7.48 -17.06 7.98
N SER A 35 6.28 -16.56 8.30
CA SER A 35 6.08 -15.62 9.41
C SER A 35 5.47 -16.21 10.67
N PHE A 36 4.69 -17.30 10.56
CA PHE A 36 3.93 -17.90 11.67
C PHE A 36 4.05 -19.43 11.71
N GLY A 37 4.88 -20.03 10.86
CA GLY A 37 4.94 -21.48 10.72
C GLY A 37 3.62 -22.04 10.20
N ARG A 38 3.21 -23.23 10.70
CA ARG A 38 1.95 -23.89 10.28
C ARG A 38 0.72 -23.47 11.08
N ASN A 39 0.84 -22.41 11.90
CA ASN A 39 -0.22 -22.01 12.84
C ASN A 39 -1.39 -21.27 12.18
N VAL A 40 -1.28 -20.82 10.92
CA VAL A 40 -2.34 -20.11 10.20
C VAL A 40 -2.93 -21.02 9.13
N LYS A 41 -4.22 -21.35 9.26
CA LYS A 41 -4.95 -22.14 8.25
C LYS A 41 -5.43 -21.25 7.12
N ILE A 42 -5.07 -21.61 5.87
CA ILE A 42 -5.47 -20.87 4.66
C ILE A 42 -6.64 -21.56 3.97
N SER A 43 -7.66 -20.75 3.62
CA SER A 43 -8.79 -21.19 2.82
C SER A 43 -8.98 -20.35 1.57
N LYS A 44 -9.31 -21.02 0.47
CA LYS A 44 -9.63 -20.38 -0.81
C LYS A 44 -11.12 -20.10 -0.88
N ILE A 45 -11.48 -18.87 -1.27
CA ILE A 45 -12.87 -18.44 -1.49
C ILE A 45 -13.03 -17.99 -2.94
N SER A 46 -14.08 -18.49 -3.59
CA SER A 46 -14.48 -18.00 -4.91
C SER A 46 -14.90 -16.53 -4.80
N SER A 47 -14.33 -15.69 -5.64
CA SER A 47 -14.63 -14.27 -5.64
C SER A 47 -14.24 -13.62 -6.96
N GLY A 48 -14.95 -12.57 -7.34
CA GLY A 48 -14.74 -11.83 -8.58
C GLY A 48 -14.50 -10.35 -8.31
N LYS A 49 -13.56 -9.78 -9.06
CA LYS A 49 -13.21 -8.35 -8.99
C LYS A 49 -13.90 -7.60 -10.13
N PHE A 50 -14.91 -6.79 -9.82
CA PHE A 50 -15.57 -5.96 -10.83
C PHE A 50 -14.61 -5.01 -11.53
N ARG A 51 -14.64 -5.03 -12.87
CA ARG A 51 -13.86 -4.15 -13.72
C ARG A 51 -14.56 -2.79 -13.79
N ARG A 52 -13.90 -1.77 -13.26
CA ARG A 52 -14.38 -0.39 -13.26
C ARG A 52 -13.21 0.52 -13.60
N TYR A 53 -13.31 1.22 -14.72
CA TYR A 53 -12.29 2.15 -15.16
C TYR A 53 -12.72 3.58 -14.82
N ASN A 54 -11.87 4.34 -14.16
CA ASN A 54 -12.20 5.67 -13.62
C ASN A 54 -12.49 6.71 -14.71
N HIS A 55 -11.95 6.51 -15.91
CA HIS A 55 -12.12 7.38 -17.06
C HIS A 55 -13.37 7.07 -17.89
N LEU A 56 -14.14 6.02 -17.53
CA LEU A 56 -15.36 5.60 -18.24
C LEU A 56 -16.60 5.85 -17.39
N THR A 57 -17.67 6.33 -18.04
CA THR A 57 -18.99 6.42 -17.43
C THR A 57 -19.64 5.04 -17.31
N PHE A 58 -20.70 4.92 -16.51
CA PHE A 58 -21.44 3.67 -16.35
C PHE A 58 -21.93 3.11 -17.70
N PHE A 59 -22.47 3.96 -18.57
CA PHE A 59 -22.96 3.54 -19.90
C PHE A 59 -21.82 3.08 -20.81
N GLN A 60 -20.67 3.73 -20.78
CA GLN A 60 -19.50 3.32 -21.55
C GLN A 60 -18.94 1.94 -21.08
N HIS A 61 -19.07 1.58 -19.81
CA HIS A 61 -18.73 0.22 -19.36
C HIS A 61 -19.64 -0.84 -20.01
N LEU A 62 -20.92 -0.53 -20.25
CA LEU A 62 -21.87 -1.44 -20.89
C LEU A 62 -21.61 -1.62 -22.39
N THR A 63 -20.90 -0.71 -23.05
CA THR A 63 -20.54 -0.84 -24.46
C THR A 63 -19.31 -1.71 -24.72
N ILE A 64 -18.60 -2.12 -23.66
CA ILE A 64 -17.41 -2.96 -23.76
C ILE A 64 -17.75 -4.42 -23.42
N PRO A 65 -17.90 -5.33 -24.42
CA PRO A 65 -18.36 -6.70 -24.16
C PRO A 65 -17.49 -7.46 -23.16
N SER A 66 -16.15 -7.31 -23.22
CA SER A 66 -15.23 -7.97 -22.29
C SER A 66 -15.41 -7.52 -20.83
N VAL A 67 -15.86 -6.29 -20.61
CA VAL A 67 -16.18 -5.76 -19.28
C VAL A 67 -17.51 -6.35 -18.80
N VAL A 68 -18.53 -6.36 -19.65
CA VAL A 68 -19.87 -6.88 -19.32
C VAL A 68 -19.82 -8.36 -19.00
N PHE A 69 -19.30 -9.20 -19.93
CA PHE A 69 -19.19 -10.65 -19.69
C PHE A 69 -18.25 -10.96 -18.50
N GLY A 70 -17.16 -10.21 -18.36
CA GLY A 70 -16.27 -10.38 -17.24
C GLY A 70 -16.92 -10.07 -15.89
N ASN A 71 -17.70 -8.98 -15.80
CA ASN A 71 -18.42 -8.62 -14.59
C ASN A 71 -19.58 -9.59 -14.30
N LEU A 72 -20.26 -10.09 -15.32
CA LEU A 72 -21.29 -11.13 -15.16
C LEU A 72 -20.70 -12.42 -14.58
N ALA A 73 -19.59 -12.90 -15.14
CA ALA A 73 -18.87 -14.04 -14.58
C ALA A 73 -18.42 -13.79 -13.12
N ASP A 74 -18.02 -12.57 -12.81
CA ASP A 74 -17.61 -12.19 -11.44
C ASP A 74 -18.79 -12.14 -10.46
N ILE A 75 -20.02 -11.83 -10.96
CA ILE A 75 -21.24 -11.98 -10.15
C ILE A 75 -21.45 -13.43 -9.74
N PHE A 76 -21.40 -14.38 -10.69
CA PHE A 76 -21.55 -15.80 -10.39
C PHE A 76 -20.46 -16.31 -9.43
N ARG A 77 -19.20 -15.87 -9.61
CA ARG A 77 -18.11 -16.19 -8.69
C ARG A 77 -18.38 -15.68 -7.27
N ASN A 78 -18.91 -14.48 -7.14
CA ASN A 78 -19.24 -13.89 -5.84
C ASN A 78 -20.42 -14.63 -5.19
N VAL A 79 -21.47 -15.00 -5.95
CA VAL A 79 -22.59 -15.81 -5.44
C VAL A 79 -22.09 -17.17 -4.95
N ALA A 80 -21.29 -17.87 -5.74
CA ALA A 80 -20.65 -19.13 -5.33
C ALA A 80 -19.78 -18.94 -4.08
N GLY A 81 -19.07 -17.81 -3.99
CA GLY A 81 -18.25 -17.44 -2.83
C GLY A 81 -19.07 -17.21 -1.57
N VAL A 82 -20.26 -16.58 -1.68
CA VAL A 82 -21.18 -16.42 -0.55
C VAL A 82 -21.62 -17.77 -0.02
N PHE A 83 -22.09 -18.67 -0.89
CA PHE A 83 -22.48 -20.02 -0.47
C PHE A 83 -21.31 -20.79 0.15
N GLN A 84 -20.14 -20.76 -0.48
CA GLN A 84 -18.93 -21.41 0.03
C GLN A 84 -18.51 -20.85 1.41
N SER A 85 -18.57 -19.52 1.57
CA SER A 85 -18.21 -18.86 2.83
C SER A 85 -19.24 -19.19 3.91
N PHE A 86 -20.52 -19.16 3.58
CA PHE A 86 -21.61 -19.48 4.50
C PHE A 86 -21.45 -20.89 5.09
N VAL A 87 -21.27 -21.90 4.24
CA VAL A 87 -21.06 -23.28 4.70
C VAL A 87 -19.81 -23.38 5.59
N LYS A 88 -18.68 -22.79 5.16
CA LYS A 88 -17.44 -22.83 5.95
C LYS A 88 -17.60 -22.12 7.30
N LEU A 89 -18.32 -21.00 7.37
CA LEU A 89 -18.52 -20.24 8.60
C LEU A 89 -19.45 -20.95 9.59
N ILE A 90 -20.44 -21.71 9.12
CA ILE A 90 -21.29 -22.55 9.99
C ILE A 90 -20.44 -23.57 10.77
N PHE A 91 -19.49 -24.21 10.10
CA PHE A 91 -18.62 -25.21 10.74
C PHE A 91 -17.49 -24.59 11.54
N LEU A 92 -16.94 -23.45 11.08
CA LEU A 92 -15.80 -22.80 11.72
C LEU A 92 -16.21 -22.01 12.96
N ARG A 93 -17.34 -21.29 12.89
CA ARG A 93 -17.89 -20.39 13.93
C ARG A 93 -16.83 -19.51 14.57
N PRO A 94 -16.16 -18.64 13.80
CA PRO A 94 -15.17 -17.74 14.38
C PRO A 94 -15.84 -16.68 15.25
N ASP A 95 -15.18 -16.25 16.31
CA ASP A 95 -15.67 -15.21 17.21
C ASP A 95 -15.74 -13.84 16.52
N VAL A 96 -14.84 -13.58 15.57
CA VAL A 96 -14.78 -12.32 14.83
C VAL A 96 -14.17 -12.50 13.44
N ILE A 97 -14.60 -11.69 12.49
CA ILE A 97 -14.01 -11.62 11.14
C ILE A 97 -13.38 -10.26 10.92
N PHE A 98 -12.10 -10.26 10.53
CA PHE A 98 -11.38 -9.06 10.11
C PHE A 98 -11.27 -8.98 8.59
N CYS A 99 -11.83 -7.92 7.99
CA CYS A 99 -11.78 -7.64 6.56
C CYS A 99 -10.87 -6.45 6.27
N LYS A 100 -9.73 -6.69 5.60
CA LYS A 100 -8.81 -5.62 5.18
C LYS A 100 -9.17 -5.01 3.82
N GLY A 101 -10.38 -5.25 3.31
CA GLY A 101 -10.79 -4.84 1.97
C GLY A 101 -10.45 -5.89 0.90
N GLY A 102 -10.78 -5.55 -0.34
CA GLY A 102 -10.64 -6.47 -1.47
C GLY A 102 -11.91 -7.27 -1.73
N PHE A 103 -12.00 -7.82 -2.94
CA PHE A 103 -13.22 -8.46 -3.44
C PHE A 103 -13.60 -9.75 -2.69
N VAL A 104 -12.64 -10.44 -2.07
CA VAL A 104 -12.88 -11.63 -1.23
C VAL A 104 -13.68 -11.29 0.03
N CYS A 105 -13.55 -10.07 0.55
CA CYS A 105 -14.27 -9.66 1.76
C CYS A 105 -15.78 -9.59 1.54
N VAL A 106 -16.26 -9.40 0.30
CA VAL A 106 -17.70 -9.28 0.02
C VAL A 106 -18.43 -10.59 0.32
N PRO A 107 -18.11 -11.74 -0.31
CA PRO A 107 -18.79 -12.99 -0.01
C PRO A 107 -18.64 -13.44 1.45
N VAL A 108 -17.46 -13.23 2.04
CA VAL A 108 -17.20 -13.59 3.45
C VAL A 108 -18.02 -12.70 4.41
N GLY A 109 -18.00 -11.39 4.21
CA GLY A 109 -18.71 -10.45 5.07
C GLY A 109 -20.22 -10.56 4.98
N LEU A 110 -20.79 -10.82 3.79
CA LEU A 110 -22.24 -11.08 3.65
C LEU A 110 -22.65 -12.36 4.37
N SER A 111 -21.86 -13.41 4.27
CA SER A 111 -22.13 -14.67 4.99
C SER A 111 -21.99 -14.50 6.50
N ALA A 112 -20.99 -13.73 6.95
CA ALA A 112 -20.81 -13.42 8.37
C ALA A 112 -21.98 -12.62 8.94
N TRP A 113 -22.48 -11.63 8.19
CA TRP A 113 -23.64 -10.84 8.57
C TRP A 113 -24.89 -11.71 8.79
N VAL A 114 -25.19 -12.61 7.83
CA VAL A 114 -26.31 -13.55 7.94
C VAL A 114 -26.18 -14.47 9.17
N LEU A 115 -24.95 -14.90 9.49
CA LEU A 115 -24.65 -15.76 10.63
C LEU A 115 -24.44 -14.96 11.95
N GLN A 116 -24.61 -13.63 11.91
CA GLN A 116 -24.44 -12.72 13.05
C GLN A 116 -23.01 -12.76 13.66
N ILE A 117 -22.02 -13.11 12.87
CA ILE A 117 -20.61 -13.08 13.29
C ILE A 117 -20.11 -11.64 13.22
N PRO A 118 -19.52 -11.09 14.30
CA PRO A 118 -19.02 -9.71 14.31
C PRO A 118 -17.97 -9.45 13.24
N ILE A 119 -18.02 -8.28 12.59
CA ILE A 119 -17.10 -7.89 11.53
C ILE A 119 -16.36 -6.62 11.93
N VAL A 120 -15.02 -6.66 11.86
CA VAL A 120 -14.14 -5.49 11.86
C VAL A 120 -13.66 -5.25 10.44
N ILE A 121 -13.72 -4.03 9.94
CA ILE A 121 -13.09 -3.68 8.66
C ILE A 121 -11.91 -2.73 8.87
N HIS A 122 -10.93 -2.80 7.98
CA HIS A 122 -9.86 -1.80 7.87
C HIS A 122 -9.83 -1.27 6.44
N ASP A 123 -9.98 0.04 6.28
CA ASP A 123 -9.84 0.70 4.99
C ASP A 123 -8.52 1.47 4.92
N SER A 124 -7.61 0.99 4.07
CA SER A 124 -6.27 1.58 3.98
C SER A 124 -6.24 2.84 3.12
N ASP A 125 -7.06 2.89 2.04
CA ASP A 125 -7.09 4.05 1.14
C ASP A 125 -7.92 5.19 1.74
N ALA A 126 -7.57 6.44 1.45
CA ALA A 126 -8.32 7.63 1.87
C ALA A 126 -9.72 7.75 1.21
N HIS A 127 -10.12 6.76 0.47
CA HIS A 127 -11.45 6.64 -0.12
C HIS A 127 -11.89 5.18 -0.11
N PRO A 128 -13.06 4.89 0.45
CA PRO A 128 -13.53 3.52 0.58
C PRO A 128 -13.59 2.76 -0.73
N GLY A 129 -12.94 1.61 -0.78
CA GLY A 129 -13.12 0.65 -1.85
C GLY A 129 -14.55 0.11 -1.92
N LEU A 130 -14.99 -0.41 -3.07
CA LEU A 130 -16.37 -0.93 -3.21
C LEU A 130 -16.68 -2.01 -2.18
N ALA A 131 -15.75 -2.94 -1.94
CA ALA A 131 -15.94 -4.00 -0.95
C ALA A 131 -16.17 -3.42 0.44
N ASN A 132 -15.33 -2.47 0.88
CA ASN A 132 -15.48 -1.84 2.20
C ASN A 132 -16.77 -1.01 2.30
N ARG A 133 -17.19 -0.32 1.22
CA ARG A 133 -18.49 0.39 1.20
C ARG A 133 -19.69 -0.54 1.36
N ILE A 134 -19.60 -1.79 0.87
CA ILE A 134 -20.65 -2.79 1.04
C ILE A 134 -20.61 -3.32 2.47
N ILE A 135 -19.46 -3.77 2.94
CA ILE A 135 -19.33 -4.48 4.23
C ILE A 135 -19.44 -3.53 5.42
N SER A 136 -19.07 -2.25 5.27
CA SER A 136 -19.21 -1.25 6.34
C SER A 136 -20.65 -1.11 6.88
N LYS A 137 -21.65 -1.44 6.04
CA LYS A 137 -23.06 -1.41 6.46
C LYS A 137 -23.39 -2.48 7.51
N PHE A 138 -22.56 -3.49 7.64
CA PHE A 138 -22.73 -4.65 8.54
C PHE A 138 -21.60 -4.76 9.58
N ALA A 139 -20.58 -3.90 9.47
CA ALA A 139 -19.44 -3.92 10.39
C ALA A 139 -19.82 -3.40 11.78
N LYS A 140 -19.25 -4.01 12.80
CA LYS A 140 -19.36 -3.56 14.19
C LYS A 140 -18.31 -2.51 14.55
N LYS A 141 -17.12 -2.60 13.96
CA LYS A 141 -16.04 -1.61 14.10
C LYS A 141 -15.37 -1.36 12.76
N ILE A 142 -14.96 -0.11 12.53
CA ILE A 142 -14.30 0.35 11.31
C ILE A 142 -13.00 1.04 11.69
N ALA A 143 -11.88 0.49 11.23
CA ALA A 143 -10.57 1.10 11.31
C ALA A 143 -10.24 1.81 9.99
N THR A 144 -9.70 3.03 10.02
CA THR A 144 -9.34 3.78 8.82
C THR A 144 -7.86 4.11 8.77
N GLY A 145 -7.29 4.05 7.57
CA GLY A 145 -5.89 4.37 7.29
C GLY A 145 -5.61 5.87 7.18
N ALA A 146 -6.63 6.67 6.88
CA ALA A 146 -6.57 8.13 6.82
C ALA A 146 -7.55 8.75 7.83
N PRO A 147 -7.46 10.07 8.12
CA PRO A 147 -8.39 10.77 9.00
C PRO A 147 -9.86 10.58 8.61
N LEU A 148 -10.75 10.54 9.61
CA LEU A 148 -12.18 10.21 9.41
C LEU A 148 -12.90 11.19 8.47
N GLU A 149 -12.41 12.41 8.32
CA GLU A 149 -12.97 13.42 7.41
C GLU A 149 -12.95 13.01 5.93
N PHE A 150 -12.12 12.02 5.56
CA PHE A 150 -12.04 11.47 4.21
C PHE A 150 -13.05 10.35 3.93
N TYR A 151 -13.84 9.95 4.94
CA TYR A 151 -14.78 8.83 4.86
C TYR A 151 -16.18 9.22 5.24
N ASN A 152 -17.16 8.60 4.58
CA ASN A 152 -18.58 8.70 4.95
C ASN A 152 -18.99 7.50 5.82
N TYR A 153 -18.18 7.14 6.81
CA TYR A 153 -18.48 6.08 7.76
C TYR A 153 -19.17 6.64 9.03
N PRO A 154 -20.01 5.84 9.70
CA PRO A 154 -20.57 6.24 11.00
C PRO A 154 -19.43 6.46 12.01
N LYS A 155 -19.40 7.64 12.64
CA LYS A 155 -18.30 8.04 13.54
C LYS A 155 -18.24 7.19 14.80
N GLU A 156 -19.40 6.72 15.27
CA GLU A 156 -19.59 5.96 16.52
C GLU A 156 -18.86 4.61 16.51
N ILE A 157 -18.73 4.00 15.33
CA ILE A 157 -18.06 2.71 15.15
C ILE A 157 -16.72 2.82 14.43
N SER A 158 -16.30 4.05 14.07
CA SER A 158 -15.10 4.30 13.26
C SER A 158 -13.97 4.91 14.06
N LYS A 159 -12.74 4.43 13.87
CA LYS A 159 -11.52 4.96 14.48
C LYS A 159 -10.43 5.15 13.45
N TYR A 160 -9.79 6.33 13.43
CA TYR A 160 -8.57 6.56 12.66
C TYR A 160 -7.40 5.90 13.39
N VAL A 161 -6.90 4.80 12.88
CA VAL A 161 -5.79 4.02 13.44
C VAL A 161 -4.51 4.10 12.60
N GLY A 162 -4.62 4.55 11.35
CA GLY A 162 -3.54 4.45 10.37
C GLY A 162 -3.49 3.08 9.71
N ILE A 163 -2.39 2.77 9.03
CA ILE A 163 -2.18 1.49 8.36
C ILE A 163 -1.15 0.69 9.14
N PRO A 164 -1.44 -0.56 9.51
CA PRO A 164 -0.47 -1.46 10.11
C PRO A 164 0.74 -1.68 9.21
N VAL A 165 1.89 -1.14 9.59
CA VAL A 165 3.19 -1.32 8.94
C VAL A 165 4.11 -2.19 9.81
N LEU A 166 5.20 -2.68 9.24
CA LEU A 166 6.17 -3.47 9.99
C LEU A 166 6.97 -2.58 10.96
N GLU A 167 7.44 -3.15 12.07
CA GLU A 167 8.16 -2.45 13.15
C GLU A 167 9.45 -1.75 12.69
N ASN A 168 10.05 -2.22 11.58
CA ASN A 168 11.23 -1.60 10.97
C ASN A 168 10.94 -0.27 10.27
N PHE A 169 9.68 0.06 9.99
CA PHE A 169 9.31 1.38 9.51
C PHE A 169 9.10 2.31 10.69
N LYS A 170 10.20 2.94 11.12
CA LYS A 170 10.25 3.91 12.22
C LYS A 170 11.27 5.00 11.92
N LYS A 171 11.23 6.09 12.67
CA LYS A 171 12.25 7.13 12.57
C LYS A 171 13.61 6.58 13.02
N TYR A 172 14.62 6.81 12.21
CA TYR A 172 16.02 6.50 12.50
C TYR A 172 16.82 7.78 12.69
N THR A 173 17.86 7.72 13.53
CA THR A 173 18.83 8.80 13.68
C THR A 173 19.65 8.98 12.41
N GLU A 174 20.29 10.12 12.24
CA GLU A 174 21.16 10.39 11.10
C GLU A 174 22.30 9.38 11.02
N LYS A 175 22.93 9.08 12.16
CA LYS A 175 24.00 8.06 12.24
C LYS A 175 23.52 6.70 11.74
N GLU A 176 22.35 6.22 12.21
CA GLU A 176 21.81 4.93 11.76
C GLU A 176 21.55 4.93 10.25
N ARG A 177 21.02 6.05 9.69
CA ARG A 177 20.80 6.18 8.26
C ARG A 177 22.10 6.14 7.45
N ASP A 178 23.14 6.77 7.96
CA ASP A 178 24.47 6.76 7.35
C ASP A 178 25.12 5.36 7.43
N ASP A 179 24.93 4.65 8.54
CA ASP A 179 25.39 3.28 8.65
C ASP A 179 24.65 2.38 7.64
N PHE A 180 23.35 2.57 7.45
CA PHE A 180 22.59 1.86 6.41
C PHE A 180 23.06 2.20 4.98
N LYS A 181 23.39 3.47 4.70
CA LYS A 181 23.98 3.84 3.39
C LYS A 181 25.25 3.03 3.14
N GLN A 182 26.19 2.99 4.11
CA GLN A 182 27.45 2.26 3.97
C GLN A 182 27.24 0.75 3.79
N GLU A 183 26.35 0.14 4.62
CA GLU A 183 26.05 -1.28 4.50
C GLU A 183 25.44 -1.65 3.13
N LEU A 184 24.74 -0.72 2.48
CA LEU A 184 24.17 -0.89 1.15
C LEU A 184 25.15 -0.51 0.03
N GLY A 185 26.36 -0.06 0.36
CA GLY A 185 27.39 0.32 -0.61
C GLY A 185 27.28 1.75 -1.15
N PHE A 186 26.47 2.61 -0.49
CA PHE A 186 26.31 4.02 -0.87
C PHE A 186 27.25 4.94 -0.07
N SER A 187 27.68 6.05 -0.69
CA SER A 187 28.43 7.11 -0.02
C SER A 187 27.56 7.89 0.97
N LYS A 188 28.13 8.26 2.12
CA LYS A 188 27.48 9.19 3.06
C LYS A 188 27.52 10.64 2.60
N GLU A 189 28.54 10.99 1.83
CA GLU A 189 28.83 12.38 1.43
C GLU A 189 27.91 12.88 0.31
N LYS A 190 27.31 11.95 -0.46
CA LYS A 190 26.44 12.28 -1.59
C LYS A 190 24.99 11.95 -1.25
N PRO A 191 24.03 12.85 -1.54
CA PRO A 191 22.62 12.58 -1.31
C PRO A 191 22.16 11.28 -1.99
N LEU A 192 21.26 10.54 -1.38
CA LEU A 192 20.66 9.32 -1.92
C LEU A 192 19.18 9.56 -2.25
N ILE A 193 18.84 9.41 -3.52
CA ILE A 193 17.45 9.47 -4.02
C ILE A 193 16.98 8.04 -4.29
N VAL A 194 15.86 7.65 -3.68
CA VAL A 194 15.24 6.34 -3.97
C VAL A 194 13.92 6.55 -4.70
N ILE A 195 13.80 5.93 -5.87
CA ILE A 195 12.60 6.01 -6.71
C ILE A 195 11.92 4.65 -6.76
N THR A 196 10.61 4.59 -6.47
CA THR A 196 9.85 3.35 -6.49
C THR A 196 8.42 3.52 -7.00
N GLY A 197 8.02 2.62 -7.89
CA GLY A 197 6.66 2.53 -8.40
C GLY A 197 5.76 1.61 -7.56
N GLY A 198 6.29 1.00 -6.49
CA GLY A 198 5.64 -0.08 -5.76
C GLY A 198 5.75 -1.43 -6.45
N GLY A 199 5.09 -2.47 -5.90
CA GLY A 199 5.29 -3.87 -6.30
C GLY A 199 5.01 -4.22 -7.78
N LEU A 200 4.23 -3.40 -8.49
CA LEU A 200 3.91 -3.61 -9.91
C LEU A 200 4.79 -2.78 -10.87
N GLY A 201 5.66 -1.93 -10.33
CA GLY A 201 6.41 -0.96 -11.11
C GLY A 201 5.55 0.23 -11.57
N ALA A 202 6.17 1.17 -12.28
CA ALA A 202 5.50 2.39 -12.74
C ALA A 202 6.14 2.92 -14.03
N ALA A 203 5.75 2.42 -15.19
CA ALA A 203 6.41 2.68 -16.46
C ALA A 203 6.65 4.17 -16.76
N ARG A 204 5.66 5.04 -16.55
CA ARG A 204 5.81 6.47 -16.79
C ARG A 204 6.83 7.12 -15.85
N LEU A 205 6.74 6.79 -14.56
CA LEU A 205 7.70 7.26 -13.56
C LEU A 205 9.11 6.81 -13.92
N ASN A 206 9.29 5.52 -14.23
CA ASN A 206 10.57 4.96 -14.61
C ASN A 206 11.15 5.66 -15.85
N ASN A 207 10.33 5.83 -16.90
CA ASN A 207 10.77 6.49 -18.13
C ASN A 207 11.14 7.96 -17.90
N ALA A 208 10.38 8.69 -17.06
CA ALA A 208 10.69 10.07 -16.72
C ALA A 208 12.02 10.19 -15.97
N ILE A 209 12.30 9.27 -15.04
CA ILE A 209 13.58 9.24 -14.33
C ILE A 209 14.74 8.88 -15.27
N VAL A 210 14.56 7.87 -16.12
CA VAL A 210 15.63 7.45 -17.04
C VAL A 210 15.95 8.55 -18.08
N ALA A 211 14.95 9.30 -18.53
CA ALA A 211 15.16 10.41 -19.47
C ALA A 211 16.10 11.51 -18.91
N ARG A 212 16.27 11.62 -17.58
CA ARG A 212 17.11 12.61 -16.89
C ARG A 212 18.05 11.97 -15.85
N GLY A 213 18.18 10.64 -15.91
CA GLY A 213 18.89 9.87 -14.89
C GLY A 213 20.38 10.15 -14.83
N ASP A 214 21.01 10.39 -15.98
CA ASP A 214 22.43 10.75 -16.02
C ASP A 214 22.69 12.10 -15.35
N ASP A 215 21.86 13.11 -15.60
CA ASP A 215 21.97 14.42 -14.95
C ASP A 215 21.77 14.33 -13.44
N LEU A 216 20.76 13.59 -13.00
CA LEU A 216 20.47 13.38 -11.58
C LEU A 216 21.62 12.64 -10.89
N SER A 217 22.22 11.65 -11.55
CA SER A 217 23.30 10.85 -10.97
C SER A 217 24.64 11.61 -10.84
N ARG A 218 24.79 12.76 -11.49
CA ARG A 218 25.94 13.66 -11.29
C ARG A 218 25.87 14.38 -9.92
N ILE A 219 24.66 14.67 -9.43
CA ILE A 219 24.46 15.44 -8.20
C ILE A 219 24.08 14.58 -6.99
N ALA A 220 23.54 13.39 -7.20
CA ALA A 220 23.06 12.47 -6.17
C ALA A 220 23.36 11.01 -6.56
N GLN A 221 23.33 10.12 -5.59
CA GLN A 221 23.21 8.68 -5.87
C GLN A 221 21.73 8.37 -6.13
N VAL A 222 21.42 7.73 -7.24
CA VAL A 222 20.05 7.48 -7.70
C VAL A 222 19.78 5.98 -7.70
N VAL A 223 18.80 5.54 -6.93
CA VAL A 223 18.32 4.15 -6.95
C VAL A 223 16.92 4.11 -7.56
N LEU A 224 16.81 3.51 -8.75
CA LEU A 224 15.55 3.27 -9.43
C LEU A 224 15.10 1.80 -9.26
N ILE A 225 14.02 1.58 -8.48
CA ILE A 225 13.38 0.27 -8.34
C ILE A 225 12.29 0.16 -9.40
N SER A 226 12.66 -0.40 -10.58
CA SER A 226 11.85 -0.35 -11.81
C SER A 226 10.63 -1.29 -11.82
N GLY A 227 10.65 -2.34 -10.99
CA GLY A 227 9.78 -3.50 -11.18
C GLY A 227 10.34 -4.46 -12.25
N VAL A 228 10.00 -5.75 -12.11
CA VAL A 228 10.55 -6.82 -12.97
C VAL A 228 10.21 -6.61 -14.45
N ALA A 229 9.03 -6.09 -14.75
CA ALA A 229 8.52 -6.00 -16.12
C ALA A 229 9.33 -5.07 -17.05
N GLN A 230 9.94 -4.02 -16.49
CA GLN A 230 10.71 -3.04 -17.27
C GLN A 230 12.22 -3.14 -17.09
N PHE A 231 12.69 -4.00 -16.20
CA PHE A 231 14.09 -4.02 -15.78
C PHE A 231 15.06 -4.18 -16.96
N GLU A 232 14.85 -5.17 -17.82
CA GLU A 232 15.77 -5.46 -18.93
C GLU A 232 15.79 -4.33 -19.96
N GLU A 233 14.62 -3.74 -20.29
CA GLU A 233 14.55 -2.59 -21.19
C GLU A 233 15.32 -1.38 -20.64
N LEU A 234 15.13 -1.09 -19.35
CA LEU A 234 15.75 0.07 -18.71
C LEU A 234 17.25 -0.15 -18.48
N LYS A 235 17.70 -1.38 -18.27
CA LYS A 235 19.10 -1.74 -18.13
C LYS A 235 19.90 -1.33 -19.38
N GLU A 236 19.36 -1.60 -20.57
CA GLU A 236 20.00 -1.18 -21.81
C GLU A 236 20.05 0.35 -21.96
N LYS A 237 18.98 1.05 -21.55
CA LYS A 237 18.92 2.53 -21.62
C LYS A 237 19.84 3.24 -20.65
N THR A 238 20.21 2.58 -19.55
CA THR A 238 21.00 3.19 -18.47
C THR A 238 22.44 2.68 -18.38
N LYS A 239 22.89 1.84 -19.31
CA LYS A 239 24.22 1.20 -19.29
C LYS A 239 25.38 2.18 -19.28
N ASP A 240 25.21 3.34 -19.94
CA ASP A 240 26.22 4.37 -20.09
C ASP A 240 26.09 5.51 -19.04
N PHE A 241 25.18 5.37 -18.08
CA PHE A 241 25.01 6.34 -17.00
C PHE A 241 26.18 6.28 -16.01
N THR A 242 26.31 7.32 -15.19
CA THR A 242 27.35 7.35 -14.15
C THR A 242 27.19 6.18 -13.17
N LYS A 243 28.29 5.80 -12.48
CA LYS A 243 28.29 4.75 -11.46
C LYS A 243 27.33 5.01 -10.29
N ASP A 244 26.87 6.25 -10.14
CA ASP A 244 25.93 6.67 -9.09
C ASP A 244 24.46 6.44 -9.48
N PHE A 245 24.17 5.89 -10.68
CA PHE A 245 22.85 5.43 -11.09
C PHE A 245 22.74 3.91 -10.91
N HIS A 246 21.84 3.49 -10.00
CA HIS A 246 21.63 2.09 -9.64
C HIS A 246 20.23 1.65 -10.05
N LEU A 247 20.13 0.77 -11.04
CA LEU A 247 18.88 0.16 -11.47
C LEU A 247 18.68 -1.17 -10.74
N ILE A 248 17.55 -1.32 -10.06
CA ILE A 248 17.17 -2.52 -9.31
C ILE A 248 15.82 -3.01 -9.81
N SER A 249 15.68 -4.30 -10.13
CA SER A 249 14.42 -4.86 -10.61
C SER A 249 13.37 -4.94 -9.49
N PHE A 250 13.75 -5.50 -8.35
CA PHE A 250 12.84 -5.72 -7.22
C PHE A 250 13.62 -5.97 -5.92
N ILE A 251 13.11 -5.44 -4.82
CA ILE A 251 13.64 -5.68 -3.48
C ILE A 251 12.63 -6.50 -2.69
N SER A 252 12.97 -7.75 -2.36
CA SER A 252 12.10 -8.68 -1.65
C SER A 252 12.23 -8.61 -0.13
N LYS A 253 13.40 -8.20 0.36
CA LYS A 253 13.72 -8.07 1.79
C LYS A 253 14.37 -6.72 2.05
N ASP A 254 14.21 -6.21 3.26
CA ASP A 254 14.89 -5.00 3.73
C ASP A 254 14.61 -3.73 2.92
N MET A 255 13.46 -3.64 2.21
CA MET A 255 12.99 -2.42 1.54
C MET A 255 12.97 -1.22 2.51
N TRP A 256 12.65 -1.45 3.78
CA TRP A 256 12.68 -0.44 4.82
C TRP A 256 14.07 0.20 4.98
N LYS A 257 15.15 -0.59 4.82
CA LYS A 257 16.53 -0.13 5.03
C LYS A 257 16.96 0.85 3.95
N ILE A 258 16.69 0.52 2.67
CA ILE A 258 17.01 1.41 1.56
C ILE A 258 16.15 2.69 1.60
N LEU A 259 14.87 2.59 1.98
CA LEU A 259 14.04 3.77 2.18
C LEU A 259 14.48 4.60 3.39
N ALA A 260 14.92 3.95 4.49
CA ALA A 260 15.47 4.64 5.65
C ALA A 260 16.76 5.40 5.35
N SER A 261 17.62 4.87 4.49
CA SER A 261 18.89 5.51 4.09
C SER A 261 18.70 6.66 3.09
N ALA A 262 17.54 6.76 2.40
CA ALA A 262 17.28 7.81 1.42
C ALA A 262 17.23 9.21 2.06
N ASP A 263 17.73 10.23 1.36
CA ASP A 263 17.54 11.64 1.71
C ASP A 263 16.26 12.20 1.07
N LEU A 264 15.88 11.67 -0.10
CA LEU A 264 14.63 11.97 -0.79
C LEU A 264 14.05 10.70 -1.39
N VAL A 265 12.75 10.51 -1.29
CA VAL A 265 12.04 9.42 -1.95
C VAL A 265 11.07 9.96 -2.98
N VAL A 266 11.07 9.36 -4.17
CA VAL A 266 10.04 9.60 -5.20
C VAL A 266 9.19 8.33 -5.33
N ALA A 267 7.90 8.43 -5.09
CA ALA A 267 7.06 7.24 -5.02
C ALA A 267 5.66 7.44 -5.63
N ARG A 268 5.01 6.33 -5.99
CA ARG A 268 3.57 6.31 -6.22
C ARG A 268 2.82 6.50 -4.90
N ALA A 269 1.63 7.15 -4.95
CA ALA A 269 0.83 7.43 -3.76
C ALA A 269 -0.02 6.22 -3.31
N GLY A 270 0.61 5.07 -3.12
CA GLY A 270 -0.02 3.90 -2.51
C GLY A 270 -0.23 4.10 -1.01
N ALA A 271 -1.41 3.77 -0.49
CA ALA A 271 -1.74 4.05 0.91
C ALA A 271 -0.74 3.45 1.91
N THR A 272 -0.34 2.19 1.74
CA THR A 272 0.64 1.53 2.60
C THR A 272 2.02 2.18 2.49
N SER A 273 2.51 2.39 1.25
CA SER A 273 3.82 3.02 1.04
C SER A 273 3.90 4.43 1.61
N ASN A 274 2.82 5.21 1.50
CA ASN A 274 2.78 6.55 2.10
C ASN A 274 2.97 6.49 3.62
N LEU A 275 2.30 5.55 4.32
CA LEU A 275 2.44 5.42 5.77
C LEU A 275 3.79 4.82 6.19
N GLU A 276 4.37 3.95 5.36
CA GLU A 276 5.74 3.45 5.53
C GLU A 276 6.75 4.60 5.45
N LEU A 277 6.62 5.49 4.44
CA LEU A 277 7.46 6.67 4.28
C LEU A 277 7.23 7.71 5.39
N ALA A 278 5.99 7.92 5.80
CA ALA A 278 5.66 8.78 6.94
C ALA A 278 6.30 8.25 8.23
N ALA A 279 6.22 6.93 8.50
CA ALA A 279 6.83 6.30 9.66
C ALA A 279 8.37 6.42 9.68
N LEU A 280 8.98 6.43 8.50
CA LEU A 280 10.42 6.69 8.33
C LEU A 280 10.78 8.18 8.36
N HIS A 281 9.80 9.10 8.45
CA HIS A 281 10.00 10.55 8.35
C HIS A 281 10.73 10.97 7.07
N LYS A 282 10.36 10.38 5.91
CA LYS A 282 11.07 10.63 4.65
C LYS A 282 10.52 11.82 3.88
N PRO A 283 11.38 12.80 3.51
CA PRO A 283 11.03 13.75 2.47
C PRO A 283 10.57 13.01 1.22
N THR A 284 9.39 13.34 0.70
CA THR A 284 8.78 12.52 -0.35
C THR A 284 8.12 13.36 -1.42
N ILE A 285 8.43 13.04 -2.69
CA ILE A 285 7.70 13.50 -3.86
C ILE A 285 6.76 12.38 -4.29
N LEU A 286 5.46 12.64 -4.27
CA LEU A 286 4.46 11.69 -4.73
C LEU A 286 4.10 11.92 -6.20
N VAL A 287 4.07 10.85 -6.96
CA VAL A 287 3.63 10.85 -8.37
C VAL A 287 2.42 9.92 -8.48
N PRO A 288 1.20 10.40 -8.12
CA PRO A 288 0.02 9.56 -8.10
C PRO A 288 -0.42 9.15 -9.50
N ASN A 289 -0.71 7.86 -9.70
CA ASN A 289 -1.27 7.38 -10.96
C ASN A 289 -2.77 7.73 -11.04
N ALA A 290 -3.12 8.66 -11.96
CA ALA A 290 -4.48 9.14 -12.17
C ALA A 290 -5.40 8.11 -12.86
N ARG A 291 -4.83 7.13 -13.58
CA ARG A 291 -5.57 6.16 -14.41
C ARG A 291 -6.02 4.91 -13.64
N LEU A 292 -5.55 4.74 -12.39
CA LEU A 292 -5.97 3.61 -11.56
C LEU A 292 -7.44 3.69 -11.18
N THR A 293 -8.06 2.51 -11.08
CA THR A 293 -9.46 2.35 -10.69
C THR A 293 -9.82 3.19 -9.46
N GLY A 294 -10.85 4.03 -9.57
CA GLY A 294 -11.36 4.84 -8.47
C GLY A 294 -10.53 6.06 -8.08
N GLY A 295 -9.39 6.34 -8.76
CA GLY A 295 -8.52 7.48 -8.46
C GLY A 295 -7.93 7.45 -7.05
N HIS A 296 -7.75 6.25 -6.47
CA HIS A 296 -7.30 6.07 -5.09
C HIS A 296 -5.99 6.80 -4.80
N GLN A 297 -5.00 6.72 -5.71
CA GLN A 297 -3.70 7.37 -5.47
C GLN A 297 -3.79 8.90 -5.42
N LEU A 298 -4.62 9.51 -6.27
CA LEU A 298 -4.86 10.97 -6.20
C LEU A 298 -5.47 11.37 -4.85
N LYS A 299 -6.44 10.58 -4.37
CA LYS A 299 -7.10 10.84 -3.08
C LYS A 299 -6.15 10.62 -1.90
N ASN A 300 -5.32 9.57 -1.97
CA ASN A 300 -4.30 9.33 -0.95
C ASN A 300 -3.28 10.48 -0.89
N ALA A 301 -2.81 10.98 -2.05
CA ALA A 301 -1.86 12.09 -2.08
C ALA A 301 -2.44 13.39 -1.47
N LYS A 302 -3.73 13.68 -1.72
CA LYS A 302 -4.41 14.87 -1.19
C LYS A 302 -4.45 14.94 0.34
N VAL A 303 -4.38 13.81 1.04
CA VAL A 303 -4.31 13.78 2.51
C VAL A 303 -3.10 14.56 3.01
N TYR A 304 -1.97 14.41 2.32
CA TYR A 304 -0.67 14.97 2.73
C TYR A 304 -0.39 16.34 2.08
N GLU A 305 -1.04 16.64 0.95
CA GLU A 305 -0.91 17.92 0.24
C GLU A 305 -1.38 19.10 1.09
N LYS A 306 -2.50 18.93 1.80
CA LYS A 306 -3.10 19.98 2.65
C LYS A 306 -2.15 20.55 3.72
N THR A 307 -1.19 19.75 4.17
CA THR A 307 -0.20 20.13 5.19
C THR A 307 1.18 20.42 4.61
N ASN A 308 1.32 20.42 3.29
CA ASN A 308 2.60 20.51 2.60
C ASN A 308 3.63 19.45 3.08
N ALA A 309 3.15 18.31 3.58
CA ALA A 309 4.02 17.22 4.05
C ALA A 309 4.79 16.53 2.91
N VAL A 310 4.24 16.59 1.70
CA VAL A 310 4.84 16.03 0.48
C VAL A 310 4.71 17.00 -0.67
N LYS A 311 5.56 16.83 -1.69
CA LYS A 311 5.36 17.43 -3.02
C LYS A 311 4.57 16.46 -3.90
N ILE A 312 3.73 16.99 -4.79
CA ILE A 312 2.94 16.17 -5.72
C ILE A 312 3.25 16.59 -7.13
N VAL A 313 3.70 15.63 -7.94
CA VAL A 313 3.95 15.81 -9.38
C VAL A 313 2.95 14.97 -10.18
N SER A 314 2.32 15.58 -11.18
CA SER A 314 1.32 14.90 -12.01
C SER A 314 1.93 13.82 -12.90
N ASP A 315 1.38 12.61 -12.86
CA ASP A 315 1.77 11.48 -13.71
C ASP A 315 1.60 11.76 -15.21
N ASP A 316 0.55 12.50 -15.57
CA ASP A 316 0.30 12.86 -16.98
C ASP A 316 1.28 13.96 -17.46
N LYS A 317 1.67 14.89 -16.59
CA LYS A 317 2.67 15.92 -16.93
C LYS A 317 4.06 15.35 -17.16
N ILE A 318 4.50 14.39 -16.36
CA ILE A 318 5.82 13.76 -16.54
C ILE A 318 5.89 12.85 -17.77
N GLU A 319 4.76 12.40 -18.30
CA GLU A 319 4.71 11.65 -19.56
C GLU A 319 5.04 12.56 -20.76
N THR A 320 4.60 13.81 -20.71
CA THR A 320 4.85 14.81 -21.78
C THR A 320 6.14 15.56 -21.60
N ASP A 321 6.52 15.87 -20.37
CA ASP A 321 7.76 16.56 -20.03
C ASP A 321 8.41 15.97 -18.77
N PRO A 322 9.35 15.03 -18.94
CA PRO A 322 10.09 14.42 -17.84
C PRO A 322 10.88 15.41 -16.97
N LYS A 323 11.23 16.58 -17.53
CA LYS A 323 11.98 17.63 -16.86
C LYS A 323 11.27 18.16 -15.62
N ILE A 324 9.93 18.21 -15.64
CA ILE A 324 9.13 18.65 -14.50
C ILE A 324 9.47 17.86 -13.22
N LEU A 325 9.66 16.55 -13.33
CA LEU A 325 10.01 15.72 -12.17
C LEU A 325 11.45 15.93 -11.72
N SER A 326 12.39 15.99 -12.66
CA SER A 326 13.81 16.21 -12.32
C SER A 326 14.04 17.60 -11.70
N ASP A 327 13.38 18.63 -12.20
CA ASP A 327 13.49 19.99 -11.64
C ASP A 327 12.92 20.06 -10.21
N GLU A 328 11.78 19.40 -9.95
CA GLU A 328 11.23 19.31 -8.57
C GLU A 328 12.18 18.55 -7.64
N ILE A 329 12.78 17.44 -8.11
CA ILE A 329 13.79 16.68 -7.35
C ILE A 329 14.97 17.58 -7.00
N ILE A 330 15.55 18.29 -7.98
CA ILE A 330 16.69 19.17 -7.78
C ILE A 330 16.34 20.31 -6.82
N GLN A 331 15.17 20.93 -7.00
CA GLN A 331 14.71 22.01 -6.13
C GLN A 331 14.58 21.55 -4.67
N VAL A 332 13.95 20.42 -4.42
CA VAL A 332 13.78 19.89 -3.05
C VAL A 332 15.15 19.51 -2.46
N LEU A 333 15.99 18.83 -3.25
CA LEU A 333 17.29 18.35 -2.78
C LEU A 333 18.27 19.48 -2.45
N SER A 334 18.15 20.63 -3.12
CA SER A 334 18.99 21.80 -2.89
C SER A 334 18.70 22.56 -1.59
N SER A 335 17.64 22.17 -0.86
CA SER A 335 17.23 22.84 0.38
C SER A 335 17.13 21.86 1.55
N GLU A 336 18.19 21.79 2.37
CA GLU A 336 18.18 20.97 3.60
C GLU A 336 17.02 21.34 4.53
N LYS A 337 16.68 22.64 4.63
CA LYS A 337 15.54 23.13 5.40
C LYS A 337 14.22 22.54 4.90
N GLU A 338 14.04 22.44 3.58
CA GLU A 338 12.83 21.87 2.99
C GLU A 338 12.77 20.34 3.20
N LEU A 339 13.88 19.63 3.00
CA LEU A 339 13.97 18.20 3.29
C LEU A 339 13.59 17.90 4.74
N LYS A 340 14.17 18.64 5.70
CA LYS A 340 13.87 18.46 7.13
C LYS A 340 12.39 18.73 7.42
N ARG A 341 11.87 19.86 6.91
CA ARG A 341 10.46 20.24 7.08
C ARG A 341 9.52 19.17 6.53
N MET A 342 9.76 18.70 5.30
CA MET A 342 8.93 17.67 4.66
C MET A 342 8.95 16.37 5.48
N GLY A 343 10.11 15.91 5.92
CA GLY A 343 10.24 14.71 6.74
C GLY A 343 9.49 14.83 8.07
N GLU A 344 9.58 15.97 8.75
CA GLU A 344 8.88 16.23 10.02
C GLU A 344 7.36 16.30 9.83
N GLU A 345 6.88 17.05 8.83
CA GLU A 345 5.46 17.15 8.53
C GLU A 345 4.86 15.80 8.10
N PHE A 346 5.57 15.07 7.24
CA PHE A 346 5.10 13.74 6.82
C PHE A 346 5.09 12.75 7.99
N GLY A 347 6.09 12.83 8.87
CA GLY A 347 6.18 12.01 10.08
C GLY A 347 4.99 12.15 11.04
N LYS A 348 4.28 13.29 11.04
CA LYS A 348 3.06 13.49 11.85
C LYS A 348 1.91 12.53 11.49
N PHE A 349 1.93 11.99 10.29
CA PHE A 349 0.95 10.99 9.84
C PHE A 349 1.31 9.56 10.28
N ALA A 350 2.51 9.34 10.81
CA ALA A 350 2.91 8.04 11.34
C ALA A 350 1.96 7.57 12.45
N LYS A 351 1.58 6.31 12.39
CA LYS A 351 0.74 5.65 13.39
C LYS A 351 1.41 4.37 13.87
N PRO A 352 2.43 4.48 14.75
CA PRO A 352 3.24 3.33 15.17
C PRO A 352 2.41 2.22 15.84
N ASN A 353 1.31 2.59 16.49
CA ASN A 353 0.41 1.67 17.17
C ASN A 353 -0.70 1.10 16.28
N ALA A 354 -0.73 1.38 14.97
CA ALA A 354 -1.82 0.97 14.07
C ALA A 354 -2.11 -0.53 14.14
N ALA A 355 -1.09 -1.37 14.17
CA ALA A 355 -1.25 -2.83 14.26
C ALA A 355 -1.88 -3.26 15.60
N LYS A 356 -1.43 -2.65 16.69
CA LYS A 356 -1.95 -2.88 18.04
C LYS A 356 -3.40 -2.39 18.15
N ASP A 357 -3.69 -1.17 17.70
CA ASP A 357 -5.04 -0.60 17.74
C ASP A 357 -6.06 -1.47 16.99
N VAL A 358 -5.68 -2.00 15.81
CA VAL A 358 -6.54 -2.92 15.05
C VAL A 358 -6.68 -4.26 15.77
N ALA A 359 -5.61 -4.79 16.36
CA ALA A 359 -5.65 -6.02 17.15
C ALA A 359 -6.59 -5.87 18.35
N ASP A 360 -6.51 -4.74 19.05
CA ASP A 360 -7.40 -4.43 20.18
C ASP A 360 -8.87 -4.37 19.75
N MET A 361 -9.16 -3.70 18.64
CA MET A 361 -10.52 -3.65 18.07
C MET A 361 -11.09 -5.03 17.73
N ILE A 362 -10.23 -5.95 17.29
CA ILE A 362 -10.63 -7.34 16.96
C ILE A 362 -10.87 -8.13 18.25
N LEU A 363 -9.94 -8.11 19.20
CA LEU A 363 -10.02 -8.87 20.45
C LEU A 363 -11.19 -8.39 21.33
N ASP A 364 -11.44 -7.08 21.41
CA ASP A 364 -12.62 -6.54 22.12
C ASP A 364 -13.94 -7.11 21.62
N LEU A 365 -14.08 -7.41 20.32
CA LEU A 365 -15.29 -8.01 19.75
C LEU A 365 -15.31 -9.53 19.89
N ALA A 366 -14.17 -10.15 20.02
CA ALA A 366 -14.05 -11.57 20.29
C ALA A 366 -14.26 -11.90 21.78
N ASN A 367 -14.41 -10.87 22.65
CA ASN A 367 -14.48 -11.00 24.11
C ASN A 367 -13.25 -11.68 24.73
N LEU A 368 -12.06 -11.39 24.18
CA LEU A 368 -10.75 -11.89 24.60
C LEU A 368 -9.87 -10.77 25.20
#